data_5e36b673532191fb68760ee2419a4e1d
#
_entry.id   5e36b673532191fb68760ee2419a4e1d
#
_cell.length_a   1.000
_cell.length_b   1.000
_cell.length_c   1.000
_cell.angle_alpha   90.00
_cell.angle_beta   90.00
_cell.angle_gamma   90.00
#
_symmetry.space_group_name_H-M   'P 1'
#
loop_
_entity.id
_entity.type
_entity.pdbx_description
1 polymer ?
#
loop_
_entity_poly.entity_id
_entity_poly.type
_entity_poly.pdbx_seq_one_letter_code
_entity_poly.pdbx_strand_id
1 'polypeptide(L)'
;MKLDVGCTMGFQALWATPAILMLRPRSGEGQWVLAERYLITPEVPISEFTDAHGNLCQRIVVPDGPMTISIEATVDTADEIDVDMTAPRVPIDEVPDWALQFLLPSRYCQSDMVFQQAISITGNALPGYPQVEAIRSWIERVPAADTLVVLDRAAAAELRATTSGAS
;
A
#
# COMPACT_ATOMS: atom_id res chain seq x y z
N MET A 1 7.03 18.98 -10.26
CA MET A 1 6.83 18.30 -11.57
C MET A 1 5.34 18.01 -11.76
N LYS A 2 4.79 18.25 -12.99
CA LYS A 2 3.40 17.89 -13.29
C LYS A 2 3.33 16.48 -13.87
N LEU A 3 2.40 15.67 -13.34
CA LEU A 3 2.14 14.31 -13.78
C LEU A 3 0.65 14.15 -14.08
N ASP A 4 0.34 13.48 -15.17
CA ASP A 4 -1.00 12.98 -15.45
C ASP A 4 -1.05 11.52 -15.03
N VAL A 5 -1.96 11.21 -14.10
CA VAL A 5 -2.12 9.89 -13.51
C VAL A 5 -3.55 9.42 -13.69
N GLY A 6 -3.75 8.13 -13.83
CA GLY A 6 -5.10 7.59 -13.95
C GLY A 6 -5.14 6.07 -13.95
N CYS A 7 -6.31 5.55 -13.68
CA CYS A 7 -6.61 4.14 -13.89
C CYS A 7 -8.08 3.95 -14.26
N THR A 8 -8.34 2.85 -14.95
CA THR A 8 -9.70 2.39 -15.22
C THR A 8 -9.80 0.93 -14.78
N MET A 9 -10.79 0.63 -13.95
CA MET A 9 -11.05 -0.70 -13.43
C MET A 9 -12.45 -1.13 -13.85
N GLY A 10 -12.55 -2.33 -14.43
CA GLY A 10 -13.81 -2.99 -14.76
C GLY A 10 -13.95 -4.26 -13.95
N PHE A 11 -15.11 -4.51 -13.38
CA PHE A 11 -15.43 -5.74 -12.67
C PHE A 11 -16.90 -6.10 -12.76
N GLN A 12 -17.21 -7.35 -12.44
CA GLN A 12 -18.53 -7.92 -12.44
C GLN A 12 -18.87 -8.35 -11.02
N ALA A 13 -19.90 -7.79 -10.42
CA ALA A 13 -20.44 -8.26 -9.16
C ALA A 13 -21.57 -9.27 -9.41
N LEU A 14 -21.64 -10.33 -8.60
CA LEU A 14 -22.70 -11.34 -8.67
C LEU A 14 -23.92 -10.98 -7.84
N TRP A 15 -23.76 -10.03 -6.91
CA TRP A 15 -24.80 -9.46 -6.05
C TRP A 15 -24.33 -8.09 -5.53
N ALA A 16 -25.26 -7.32 -5.01
CA ALA A 16 -24.95 -6.02 -4.41
C ALA A 16 -23.90 -6.15 -3.29
N THR A 17 -22.74 -5.52 -3.45
CA THR A 17 -21.58 -5.70 -2.58
C THR A 17 -21.06 -4.36 -2.05
N PRO A 18 -20.96 -4.16 -0.72
CA PRO A 18 -20.29 -2.99 -0.17
C PRO A 18 -18.80 -2.98 -0.53
N ALA A 19 -18.29 -1.82 -0.95
CA ALA A 19 -16.88 -1.63 -1.28
C ALA A 19 -16.35 -0.31 -0.72
N ILE A 20 -15.07 -0.32 -0.35
CA ILE A 20 -14.31 0.88 0.00
C ILE A 20 -13.22 1.05 -1.06
N LEU A 21 -13.20 2.21 -1.68
CA LEU A 21 -12.27 2.57 -2.75
C LEU A 21 -11.28 3.61 -2.22
N MET A 22 -10.01 3.44 -2.58
CA MET A 22 -8.91 4.39 -2.31
C MET A 22 -8.15 4.64 -3.62
N LEU A 23 -8.84 5.23 -4.60
CA LEU A 23 -8.34 5.38 -5.96
C LEU A 23 -7.97 6.82 -6.29
N ARG A 24 -8.54 7.79 -5.57
CA ARG A 24 -8.31 9.20 -5.83
C ARG A 24 -7.02 9.69 -5.19
N PRO A 25 -6.16 10.42 -5.91
CA PRO A 25 -5.02 11.09 -5.30
C PRO A 25 -5.52 12.16 -4.33
N ARG A 26 -4.76 12.42 -3.29
CA ARG A 26 -5.03 13.53 -2.37
C ARG A 26 -3.93 14.59 -2.46
N SER A 27 -4.28 15.83 -2.16
CA SER A 27 -3.30 16.88 -1.88
C SER A 27 -2.71 16.67 -0.47
N GLY A 28 -1.42 16.94 -0.31
CA GLY A 28 -0.71 16.78 0.95
C GLY A 28 0.75 17.15 0.79
N GLU A 29 1.59 16.71 1.72
CA GLU A 29 3.02 16.98 1.68
C GLU A 29 3.64 16.47 0.38
N GLY A 30 4.29 17.37 -0.37
CA GLY A 30 5.01 17.04 -1.59
C GLY A 30 4.15 16.85 -2.85
N GLN A 31 2.83 16.95 -2.78
CA GLN A 31 1.98 16.91 -3.98
C GLN A 31 0.69 17.74 -3.85
N TRP A 32 0.18 18.21 -5.00
CA TRP A 32 -1.06 18.95 -5.11
C TRP A 32 -1.88 18.49 -6.31
N VAL A 33 -3.16 18.12 -6.09
CA VAL A 33 -4.08 17.75 -7.16
C VAL A 33 -4.61 19.02 -7.81
N LEU A 34 -4.26 19.22 -9.08
CA LEU A 34 -4.65 20.41 -9.87
C LEU A 34 -5.99 20.23 -10.56
N ALA A 35 -6.24 19.02 -11.06
CA ALA A 35 -7.48 18.66 -11.73
C ALA A 35 -7.76 17.18 -11.53
N GLU A 36 -9.04 16.82 -11.50
CA GLU A 36 -9.47 15.44 -11.34
C GLU A 36 -10.76 15.19 -12.11
N ARG A 37 -10.86 14.03 -12.73
CA ARG A 37 -12.07 13.48 -13.33
C ARG A 37 -12.28 12.09 -12.77
N TYR A 38 -13.39 11.89 -12.06
CA TYR A 38 -13.74 10.62 -11.43
C TYR A 38 -15.12 10.18 -11.93
N LEU A 39 -15.20 9.00 -12.53
CA LEU A 39 -16.40 8.44 -13.14
C LEU A 39 -16.66 7.04 -12.61
N ILE A 40 -17.90 6.78 -12.21
CA ILE A 40 -18.40 5.46 -11.85
C ILE A 40 -19.60 5.14 -12.73
N THR A 41 -19.57 3.98 -13.38
CA THR A 41 -20.64 3.52 -14.27
C THR A 41 -21.01 2.07 -13.90
N PRO A 42 -22.28 1.79 -13.55
CA PRO A 42 -23.39 2.73 -13.39
C PRO A 42 -23.15 3.69 -12.22
N GLU A 43 -23.80 4.86 -12.26
CA GLU A 43 -23.74 5.83 -11.18
C GLU A 43 -24.36 5.26 -9.90
N VAL A 44 -23.64 5.42 -8.78
CA VAL A 44 -24.08 4.97 -7.45
C VAL A 44 -23.83 6.05 -6.41
N PRO A 45 -24.59 6.06 -5.29
CA PRO A 45 -24.31 6.95 -4.18
C PRO A 45 -22.90 6.70 -3.59
N ILE A 46 -22.15 7.77 -3.35
CA ILE A 46 -20.81 7.75 -2.79
C ILE A 46 -20.84 8.43 -1.42
N SER A 47 -20.24 7.78 -0.41
CA SER A 47 -19.96 8.39 0.89
C SER A 47 -18.45 8.51 1.06
N GLU A 48 -17.95 9.74 1.13
CA GLU A 48 -16.52 10.01 1.31
C GLU A 48 -16.13 10.13 2.78
N PHE A 49 -14.96 9.65 3.14
CA PHE A 49 -14.37 9.79 4.47
C PHE A 49 -12.84 9.71 4.38
N THR A 50 -12.17 10.15 5.44
CA THR A 50 -10.72 9.99 5.58
C THR A 50 -10.45 8.90 6.63
N ASP A 51 -9.59 7.95 6.30
CA ASP A 51 -9.20 6.90 7.23
C ASP A 51 -8.15 7.38 8.26
N ALA A 52 -7.75 6.49 9.17
CA ALA A 52 -6.76 6.79 10.21
C ALA A 52 -5.35 7.10 9.64
N HIS A 53 -5.08 6.73 8.39
CA HIS A 53 -3.82 6.99 7.69
C HIS A 53 -3.89 8.26 6.82
N GLY A 54 -5.01 8.97 6.86
CA GLY A 54 -5.25 10.16 6.06
C GLY A 54 -5.59 9.88 4.60
N ASN A 55 -5.91 8.64 4.22
CA ASN A 55 -6.32 8.32 2.85
C ASN A 55 -7.75 8.80 2.58
N LEU A 56 -7.96 9.36 1.38
CA LEU A 56 -9.30 9.67 0.90
C LEU A 56 -10.00 8.38 0.46
N CYS A 57 -11.02 8.01 1.22
CA CYS A 57 -11.78 6.78 1.03
C CYS A 57 -13.19 7.08 0.54
N GLN A 58 -13.72 6.20 -0.31
CA GLN A 58 -15.08 6.26 -0.82
C GLN A 58 -15.78 4.94 -0.57
N ARG A 59 -16.87 5.00 0.17
CA ARG A 59 -17.74 3.85 0.40
C ARG A 59 -18.89 3.88 -0.58
N ILE A 60 -19.07 2.78 -1.30
CA ILE A 60 -20.14 2.56 -2.26
C ILE A 60 -20.80 1.20 -2.02
N VAL A 61 -21.95 0.98 -2.63
CA VAL A 61 -22.53 -0.35 -2.85
C VAL A 61 -22.45 -0.63 -4.33
N VAL A 62 -21.59 -1.55 -4.70
CA VAL A 62 -21.47 -2.04 -6.08
C VAL A 62 -22.77 -2.78 -6.43
N PRO A 63 -23.52 -2.39 -7.47
CA PRO A 63 -24.73 -3.10 -7.87
C PRO A 63 -24.39 -4.47 -8.47
N ASP A 64 -25.40 -5.35 -8.57
CA ASP A 64 -25.30 -6.55 -9.38
C ASP A 64 -25.06 -6.18 -10.85
N GLY A 65 -24.13 -6.89 -11.49
CA GLY A 65 -23.77 -6.69 -12.88
C GLY A 65 -22.39 -6.03 -13.08
N PRO A 66 -22.15 -5.51 -14.29
CA PRO A 66 -20.89 -4.88 -14.64
C PRO A 66 -20.77 -3.48 -14.03
N MET A 67 -19.56 -3.13 -13.59
CA MET A 67 -19.22 -1.79 -13.10
C MET A 67 -17.86 -1.36 -13.64
N THR A 68 -17.74 -0.10 -13.99
CA THR A 68 -16.48 0.52 -14.39
C THR A 68 -16.25 1.76 -13.53
N ILE A 69 -15.02 1.89 -13.02
CA ILE A 69 -14.53 3.06 -12.29
C ILE A 69 -13.33 3.59 -13.03
N SER A 70 -13.34 4.89 -13.35
CA SER A 70 -12.24 5.57 -14.00
C SER A 70 -11.86 6.81 -13.21
N ILE A 71 -10.57 6.99 -13.00
CA ILE A 71 -9.96 8.18 -12.42
C ILE A 71 -8.87 8.70 -13.35
N GLU A 72 -8.90 9.99 -13.59
CA GLU A 72 -7.85 10.74 -14.28
C GLU A 72 -7.56 11.98 -13.44
N ALA A 73 -6.29 12.27 -13.18
CA ALA A 73 -5.90 13.44 -12.42
C ALA A 73 -4.60 14.04 -12.91
N THR A 74 -4.50 15.36 -12.86
CA THR A 74 -3.24 16.09 -13.01
C THR A 74 -2.76 16.48 -11.63
N VAL A 75 -1.57 16.05 -11.25
CA VAL A 75 -0.96 16.36 -9.96
C VAL A 75 0.35 17.12 -10.16
N ASP A 76 0.60 18.09 -9.29
CA ASP A 76 1.89 18.77 -9.18
C ASP A 76 2.64 18.17 -8.00
N THR A 77 3.83 17.63 -8.23
CA THR A 77 4.65 16.96 -7.21
C THR A 77 5.97 17.70 -7.03
N ALA A 78 6.61 17.49 -5.88
CA ALA A 78 8.01 17.88 -5.73
C ALA A 78 8.88 17.27 -6.83
N ASP A 79 9.86 18.02 -7.31
CA ASP A 79 10.75 17.56 -8.38
C ASP A 79 11.77 16.53 -7.86
N GLU A 80 12.08 16.61 -6.57
CA GLU A 80 13.03 15.73 -5.90
C GLU A 80 12.43 15.25 -4.57
N ILE A 81 12.81 14.05 -4.17
CA ILE A 81 12.53 13.51 -2.84
C ILE A 81 13.73 13.85 -1.97
N ASP A 82 13.50 14.63 -0.91
CA ASP A 82 14.53 14.91 0.10
C ASP A 82 14.76 13.63 0.93
N VAL A 83 15.90 13.00 0.71
CA VAL A 83 16.29 11.77 1.38
C VAL A 83 17.60 11.96 2.10
N ASP A 84 17.59 11.86 3.42
CA ASP A 84 18.81 11.76 4.21
C ASP A 84 19.33 10.32 4.24
N MET A 85 20.28 10.02 3.37
CA MET A 85 20.91 8.69 3.27
C MET A 85 21.68 8.30 4.54
N THR A 86 21.93 9.26 5.44
CA THR A 86 22.66 9.05 6.69
C THR A 86 21.74 9.01 7.91
N ALA A 87 20.45 9.15 7.72
CA ALA A 87 19.47 9.17 8.81
C ALA A 87 19.65 7.96 9.73
N PRO A 88 19.89 8.18 11.04
CA PRO A 88 20.11 7.09 11.99
C PRO A 88 18.79 6.38 12.32
N ARG A 89 18.91 5.22 12.96
CA ARG A 89 17.75 4.55 13.54
C ARG A 89 17.18 5.40 14.68
N VAL A 90 15.88 5.67 14.63
CA VAL A 90 15.14 6.32 15.70
C VAL A 90 14.93 5.32 16.85
N PRO A 91 15.29 5.64 18.10
CA PRO A 91 14.97 4.84 19.28
C PRO A 91 13.45 4.70 19.45
N ILE A 92 13.00 3.59 20.02
CA ILE A 92 11.56 3.30 20.11
C ILE A 92 10.79 4.32 20.97
N ASP A 93 11.43 4.90 21.96
CA ASP A 93 10.90 5.92 22.84
C ASP A 93 10.82 7.33 22.21
N GLU A 94 11.48 7.51 21.06
CA GLU A 94 11.42 8.72 20.26
C GLU A 94 10.52 8.61 19.03
N VAL A 95 9.99 7.39 18.74
CA VAL A 95 9.08 7.18 17.62
C VAL A 95 7.76 7.91 17.88
N PRO A 96 7.29 8.79 16.95
CA PRO A 96 6.02 9.48 17.11
C PRO A 96 4.85 8.49 17.28
N ASP A 97 3.89 8.81 18.17
CA ASP A 97 2.75 7.95 18.49
C ASP A 97 1.98 7.47 17.25
N TRP A 98 1.79 8.35 16.27
CA TRP A 98 1.10 8.00 15.02
C TRP A 98 1.84 6.96 14.18
N ALA A 99 3.16 6.83 14.34
CA ALA A 99 3.99 5.89 13.58
C ALA A 99 4.07 4.51 14.25
N LEU A 100 3.72 4.36 15.54
CA LEU A 100 3.82 3.10 16.28
C LEU A 100 3.01 1.97 15.62
N GLN A 101 1.86 2.28 15.05
CA GLN A 101 1.03 1.30 14.35
C GLN A 101 1.74 0.62 13.16
N PHE A 102 2.69 1.29 12.52
CA PHE A 102 3.45 0.75 11.38
C PHE A 102 4.59 -0.19 11.79
N LEU A 103 4.89 -0.28 13.09
CA LEU A 103 5.83 -1.25 13.64
C LEU A 103 5.19 -2.64 13.84
N LEU A 104 3.87 -2.74 13.74
CA LEU A 104 3.14 -3.99 13.92
C LEU A 104 2.92 -4.68 12.58
N PRO A 105 2.98 -6.03 12.54
CA PRO A 105 2.59 -6.77 11.35
C PRO A 105 1.11 -6.59 11.07
N SER A 106 0.73 -6.64 9.79
CA SER A 106 -0.66 -6.60 9.36
C SER A 106 -0.96 -7.76 8.42
N ARG A 107 -2.23 -7.98 8.08
CA ARG A 107 -2.62 -8.99 7.10
C ARG A 107 -1.97 -8.77 5.73
N TYR A 108 -1.73 -7.52 5.35
CA TYR A 108 -1.16 -7.16 4.05
C TYR A 108 0.35 -6.90 4.11
N CYS A 109 0.89 -6.72 5.31
CA CYS A 109 2.31 -6.55 5.56
C CYS A 109 2.70 -7.48 6.71
N GLN A 110 2.93 -8.75 6.40
CA GLN A 110 3.30 -9.80 7.36
C GLN A 110 4.79 -9.70 7.69
N SER A 111 5.21 -8.59 8.32
CA SER A 111 6.62 -8.30 8.61
C SER A 111 7.28 -9.34 9.53
N ASP A 112 6.50 -9.98 10.40
CA ASP A 112 6.92 -11.10 11.26
C ASP A 112 7.34 -12.33 10.46
N MET A 113 6.69 -12.61 9.32
CA MET A 113 7.01 -13.76 8.47
C MET A 113 8.31 -13.60 7.68
N VAL A 114 8.72 -12.36 7.41
CA VAL A 114 9.95 -12.06 6.63
C VAL A 114 11.10 -11.54 7.49
N PHE A 115 10.97 -11.58 8.81
CA PHE A 115 11.94 -11.03 9.76
C PHE A 115 13.36 -11.60 9.57
N GLN A 116 13.50 -12.93 9.45
CA GLN A 116 14.81 -13.58 9.26
C GLN A 116 15.46 -13.19 7.92
N GLN A 117 14.64 -13.03 6.88
CA GLN A 117 15.12 -12.57 5.59
C GLN A 117 15.58 -11.12 5.65
N ALA A 118 14.81 -10.26 6.31
CA ALA A 118 15.20 -8.86 6.51
C ALA A 118 16.55 -8.75 7.25
N ILE A 119 16.78 -9.53 8.32
CA ILE A 119 18.05 -9.58 9.02
C ILE A 119 19.18 -10.02 8.08
N SER A 120 18.97 -11.04 7.25
CA SER A 120 20.01 -11.53 6.33
C SER A 120 20.40 -10.48 5.29
N ILE A 121 19.44 -9.67 4.84
CA ILE A 121 19.65 -8.60 3.86
C ILE A 121 20.38 -7.40 4.50
N THR A 122 19.99 -7.04 5.72
CA THR A 122 20.45 -5.82 6.40
C THR A 122 21.67 -6.04 7.31
N GLY A 123 22.11 -7.29 7.52
CA GLY A 123 23.08 -7.65 8.54
C GLY A 123 24.45 -6.94 8.42
N ASN A 124 24.83 -6.49 7.23
CA ASN A 124 26.07 -5.74 6.99
C ASN A 124 25.84 -4.21 6.82
N ALA A 125 24.60 -3.74 6.85
CA ALA A 125 24.27 -2.33 6.72
C ALA A 125 24.34 -1.62 8.08
N LEU A 126 24.79 -0.37 8.08
CA LEU A 126 24.72 0.48 9.28
C LEU A 126 23.25 0.65 9.70
N PRO A 127 22.98 0.72 11.02
CA PRO A 127 21.63 0.98 11.53
C PRO A 127 21.06 2.31 11.00
N GLY A 128 19.76 2.31 10.61
CA GLY A 128 19.08 3.48 10.08
C GLY A 128 18.74 3.33 8.60
N TYR A 129 18.73 4.43 7.86
CA TYR A 129 18.39 4.47 6.44
C TYR A 129 19.19 3.49 5.56
N PRO A 130 20.51 3.23 5.81
CA PRO A 130 21.24 2.22 5.05
C PRO A 130 20.61 0.82 5.05
N GLN A 131 19.88 0.45 6.11
CA GLN A 131 19.14 -0.82 6.16
C GLN A 131 17.92 -0.80 5.22
N VAL A 132 17.21 0.33 5.13
CA VAL A 132 16.11 0.52 4.20
C VAL A 132 16.61 0.41 2.76
N GLU A 133 17.73 1.06 2.46
CA GLU A 133 18.36 1.02 1.14
C GLU A 133 18.83 -0.39 0.76
N ALA A 134 19.34 -1.17 1.71
CA ALA A 134 19.71 -2.56 1.48
C ALA A 134 18.48 -3.41 1.08
N ILE A 135 17.34 -3.22 1.75
CA ILE A 135 16.08 -3.91 1.44
C ILE A 135 15.56 -3.45 0.06
N ARG A 136 15.53 -2.14 -0.21
CA ARG A 136 15.11 -1.58 -1.49
C ARG A 136 15.92 -2.17 -2.65
N SER A 137 17.24 -2.12 -2.54
CA SER A 137 18.15 -2.66 -3.53
C SER A 137 18.02 -4.19 -3.70
N TRP A 138 17.67 -4.90 -2.64
CA TRP A 138 17.38 -6.34 -2.73
C TRP A 138 16.11 -6.60 -3.52
N ILE A 139 15.01 -5.87 -3.22
CA ILE A 139 13.73 -6.00 -3.92
C ILE A 139 13.90 -5.72 -5.42
N GLU A 140 14.66 -4.70 -5.80
CA GLU A 140 14.92 -4.35 -7.22
C GLU A 140 15.66 -5.44 -7.99
N ARG A 141 16.48 -6.24 -7.30
CA ARG A 141 17.25 -7.34 -7.92
C ARG A 141 16.49 -8.65 -7.99
N VAL A 142 15.45 -8.82 -7.14
CA VAL A 142 14.66 -10.05 -7.14
C VAL A 142 13.70 -10.03 -8.33
N PRO A 143 13.71 -11.05 -9.21
CA PRO A 143 12.73 -11.15 -10.29
C PRO A 143 11.30 -11.13 -9.75
N ALA A 144 10.39 -10.46 -10.46
CA ALA A 144 8.98 -10.35 -10.04
C ALA A 144 8.30 -11.72 -9.79
N ALA A 145 8.71 -12.75 -10.53
CA ALA A 145 8.25 -14.13 -10.33
C ALA A 145 8.66 -14.70 -8.96
N ASP A 146 9.86 -14.39 -8.47
CA ASP A 146 10.35 -14.86 -7.17
C ASP A 146 9.74 -14.07 -6.01
N THR A 147 9.39 -12.80 -6.24
CA THR A 147 8.67 -11.98 -5.25
C THR A 147 7.26 -12.53 -5.01
N LEU A 148 6.56 -12.95 -6.05
CA LEU A 148 5.26 -13.63 -5.94
C LEU A 148 5.36 -14.97 -5.21
N VAL A 149 6.42 -15.74 -5.40
CA VAL A 149 6.66 -17.02 -4.72
C VAL A 149 6.91 -16.82 -3.21
N VAL A 150 7.55 -15.74 -2.81
CA VAL A 150 7.75 -15.43 -1.37
C VAL A 150 6.42 -15.09 -0.71
N LEU A 151 5.58 -14.29 -1.35
CA LEU A 151 4.23 -13.95 -0.87
C LEU A 151 3.30 -15.18 -0.87
N ASP A 152 3.38 -16.04 -1.88
CA ASP A 152 2.61 -17.28 -1.98
C ASP A 152 3.05 -18.32 -0.94
N ARG A 153 4.33 -18.39 -0.60
CA ARG A 153 4.84 -19.29 0.46
C ARG A 153 4.36 -18.87 1.85
N ALA A 154 4.28 -17.57 2.12
CA ALA A 154 3.72 -17.05 3.36
C ALA A 154 2.23 -17.39 3.47
N ALA A 155 1.44 -17.16 2.42
CA ALA A 155 0.03 -17.52 2.34
C ALA A 155 -0.21 -19.03 2.44
N ALA A 156 0.63 -19.85 1.80
CA ALA A 156 0.57 -21.32 1.87
C ALA A 156 0.97 -21.90 3.23
N ALA A 157 1.86 -21.21 3.97
CA ALA A 157 2.21 -21.61 5.33
C ALA A 157 1.06 -21.33 6.31
N GLU A 158 0.36 -20.20 6.15
CA GLU A 158 -0.84 -19.87 6.94
C GLU A 158 -2.00 -20.86 6.70
N LEU A 159 -2.23 -21.27 5.45
CA LEU A 159 -3.23 -22.29 5.11
C LEU A 159 -2.93 -23.65 5.75
N ARG A 160 -1.65 -24.03 5.83
CA ARG A 160 -1.22 -25.29 6.47
C ARG A 160 -1.33 -25.25 7.98
N ALA A 161 -1.08 -24.08 8.61
CA ALA A 161 -1.21 -23.92 10.05
C ALA A 161 -2.69 -23.99 10.50
N THR A 162 -3.61 -23.45 9.71
CA THR A 162 -5.06 -23.50 9.98
C THR A 162 -5.65 -24.89 9.76
N THR A 163 -5.12 -25.69 8.84
CA THR A 163 -5.58 -27.08 8.60
C THR A 163 -5.02 -28.10 9.57
N SER A 164 -3.87 -27.85 10.21
CA SER A 164 -3.29 -28.78 11.20
C SER A 164 -3.82 -28.59 12.62
N GLY A 165 -4.58 -27.53 12.89
CA GLY A 165 -5.23 -27.26 14.19
C GLY A 165 -6.65 -27.82 14.34
N ALA A 166 -7.17 -28.56 13.36
CA ALA A 166 -8.50 -29.17 13.33
C ALA A 166 -8.45 -30.69 13.40
N SER A 167 -7.71 -31.25 14.38
CA SER A 167 -7.71 -32.70 14.68
C SER A 167 -7.86 -32.90 16.18
#